data_fc72672a616e9930d26e9f0f51a98fe9
#
_entry.id   fc72672a616e9930d26e9f0f51a98fe9
#
_cell.length_a   1.000
_cell.length_b   1.000
_cell.length_c   1.000
_cell.angle_alpha   90.00
_cell.angle_beta   90.00
_cell.angle_gamma   90.00
#
_symmetry.space_group_name_H-M   'P 1'
#
loop_
_entity.id
_entity.type
_entity.pdbx_description
1 polymer ?
#
loop_
_entity_poly.entity_id
_entity_poly.type
_entity_poly.pdbx_seq_one_letter_code
_entity_poly.pdbx_strand_id
1 'polypeptide(L)'
;MKRIVILGAGESGAGAAVLAKKEGFDVFVSDMSAIKDKYKKLLDDHAIEWEEKQHTEEKILSADEIIKSPGIPKEAPMVKKAMEKGIHIISEIEFAGRYTRSKMICITGSNGKTTTTSLIYHIFKTAGYDAGLAGNIGRSLALQVAEDPHEYYIIELSSFQLDNMYDFHADIAILLNITPDHLDRYDFCMQNYVDAKMRIIQNQTQSDSFIYWNDDPVIKRELEKYDIKAIQYPFSELKEHGSIGYMADGEYTIEKPTPFNMEQEELSLTGKHNIYNSLAAGIAGDISGIKNSVIRQSLSDFPGVEHRLEKVCKVGGVQYVNDSKATNVDACWYALDSMKTPTILILGGKDKGNDYNEIKELVKEKCKALVFLGADNKKLHDFFDGMGITICDTHSMKDCVEACHELAEPGDTVLLSPCCASFDLFKNMEDRGEQFKTLVRSL
;
A
#
# COMPACT_ATOMS: atom_id res chain seq x y z
N MET A 1 -23.30 -28.13 9.59
CA MET A 1 -22.17 -27.20 9.78
C MET A 1 -22.06 -26.42 8.50
N LYS A 2 -21.96 -25.09 8.54
CA LYS A 2 -21.74 -24.28 7.31
C LYS A 2 -20.33 -24.54 6.78
N ARG A 3 -20.21 -24.63 5.46
CA ARG A 3 -18.95 -24.86 4.77
C ARG A 3 -18.37 -23.58 4.23
N ILE A 4 -17.14 -23.26 4.64
CA ILE A 4 -16.35 -22.14 4.10
C ILE A 4 -15.22 -22.69 3.24
N VAL A 5 -15.13 -22.19 2.02
CA VAL A 5 -14.02 -22.51 1.13
C VAL A 5 -13.12 -21.27 0.97
N ILE A 6 -11.82 -21.50 1.06
CA ILE A 6 -10.82 -20.45 0.90
C ILE A 6 -10.17 -20.64 -0.47
N LEU A 7 -10.21 -19.60 -1.30
CA LEU A 7 -9.47 -19.54 -2.56
C LEU A 7 -8.17 -18.74 -2.39
N GLY A 8 -7.05 -19.46 -2.53
CA GLY A 8 -5.70 -18.96 -2.30
C GLY A 8 -5.21 -19.18 -0.87
N ALA A 9 -4.07 -19.84 -0.71
CA ALA A 9 -3.48 -20.26 0.57
C ALA A 9 -2.24 -19.41 0.95
N GLY A 10 -2.26 -18.13 0.61
CA GLY A 10 -1.27 -17.17 1.10
C GLY A 10 -1.58 -16.72 2.53
N GLU A 11 -0.97 -15.61 2.97
CA GLU A 11 -1.12 -15.06 4.33
C GLU A 11 -2.59 -14.86 4.71
N SER A 12 -3.37 -14.16 3.88
CA SER A 12 -4.79 -13.90 4.14
C SER A 12 -5.63 -15.18 4.16
N GLY A 13 -5.41 -16.07 3.17
CA GLY A 13 -6.22 -17.29 3.06
C GLY A 13 -5.96 -18.28 4.20
N ALA A 14 -4.69 -18.50 4.54
CA ALA A 14 -4.33 -19.39 5.66
C ALA A 14 -4.87 -18.84 6.99
N GLY A 15 -4.78 -17.53 7.22
CA GLY A 15 -5.34 -16.88 8.40
C GLY A 15 -6.86 -16.98 8.49
N ALA A 16 -7.56 -16.75 7.37
CA ALA A 16 -9.00 -16.90 7.28
C ALA A 16 -9.44 -18.34 7.58
N ALA A 17 -8.67 -19.34 7.09
CA ALA A 17 -8.95 -20.74 7.34
C ALA A 17 -8.84 -21.09 8.84
N VAL A 18 -7.81 -20.59 9.53
CA VAL A 18 -7.63 -20.79 10.98
C VAL A 18 -8.79 -20.17 11.75
N LEU A 19 -9.18 -18.94 11.46
CA LEU A 19 -10.32 -18.30 12.11
C LEU A 19 -11.62 -19.06 11.84
N ALA A 20 -11.89 -19.44 10.60
CA ALA A 20 -13.09 -20.19 10.25
C ALA A 20 -13.15 -21.53 10.99
N LYS A 21 -12.01 -22.22 11.10
CA LYS A 21 -11.93 -23.48 11.86
C LYS A 21 -12.20 -23.26 13.33
N LYS A 22 -11.64 -22.23 13.95
CA LYS A 22 -11.86 -21.84 15.35
C LYS A 22 -13.33 -21.54 15.62
N GLU A 23 -14.02 -20.89 14.68
CA GLU A 23 -15.43 -20.53 14.76
C GLU A 23 -16.37 -21.73 14.43
N GLY A 24 -15.82 -22.92 14.21
CA GLY A 24 -16.58 -24.15 14.07
C GLY A 24 -17.15 -24.41 12.68
N PHE A 25 -16.58 -23.81 11.63
CA PHE A 25 -16.95 -24.10 10.24
C PHE A 25 -16.30 -25.40 9.72
N ASP A 26 -16.93 -25.99 8.70
CA ASP A 26 -16.26 -26.97 7.82
C ASP A 26 -15.42 -26.16 6.81
N VAL A 27 -14.09 -26.34 6.85
CA VAL A 27 -13.14 -25.50 6.11
C VAL A 27 -12.37 -26.32 5.10
N PHE A 28 -12.32 -25.81 3.88
CA PHE A 28 -11.49 -26.34 2.80
C PHE A 28 -10.70 -25.22 2.11
N VAL A 29 -9.40 -25.43 1.92
CA VAL A 29 -8.51 -24.45 1.25
C VAL A 29 -8.06 -25.00 -0.10
N SER A 30 -8.15 -24.17 -1.15
CA SER A 30 -7.75 -24.56 -2.50
C SER A 30 -6.88 -23.49 -3.15
N ASP A 31 -5.71 -23.88 -3.66
CA ASP A 31 -4.77 -22.98 -4.37
C ASP A 31 -4.30 -23.60 -5.69
N MET A 32 -4.35 -22.81 -6.78
CA MET A 32 -3.82 -23.22 -8.09
C MET A 32 -2.29 -23.28 -8.14
N SER A 33 -1.63 -22.64 -7.20
CA SER A 33 -0.18 -22.64 -7.06
C SER A 33 0.28 -23.58 -5.97
N ALA A 34 1.60 -23.80 -5.89
CA ALA A 34 2.17 -24.50 -4.74
C ALA A 34 2.05 -23.62 -3.47
N ILE A 35 1.51 -24.18 -2.42
CA ILE A 35 1.39 -23.51 -1.12
C ILE A 35 2.78 -23.51 -0.46
N LYS A 36 3.17 -22.38 0.13
CA LYS A 36 4.43 -22.30 0.89
C LYS A 36 4.39 -23.17 2.13
N ASP A 37 5.49 -23.83 2.46
CA ASP A 37 5.57 -24.81 3.56
C ASP A 37 5.08 -24.25 4.91
N LYS A 38 5.37 -22.97 5.20
CA LYS A 38 4.88 -22.32 6.43
C LYS A 38 3.35 -22.29 6.53
N TYR A 39 2.64 -22.14 5.39
CA TYR A 39 1.18 -22.15 5.39
C TYR A 39 0.61 -23.54 5.38
N LYS A 40 1.26 -24.52 4.69
CA LYS A 40 0.88 -25.94 4.82
C LYS A 40 0.94 -26.38 6.27
N LYS A 41 2.07 -26.08 6.93
CA LYS A 41 2.22 -26.38 8.35
C LYS A 41 1.13 -25.75 9.21
N LEU A 42 0.80 -24.48 8.97
CA LEU A 42 -0.28 -23.79 9.70
C LEU A 42 -1.64 -24.48 9.50
N LEU A 43 -1.97 -24.88 8.27
CA LEU A 43 -3.21 -25.58 7.96
C LEU A 43 -3.25 -26.98 8.59
N ASP A 44 -2.15 -27.73 8.51
CA ASP A 44 -2.00 -29.07 9.10
C ASP A 44 -2.10 -29.03 10.64
N ASP A 45 -1.44 -28.06 11.28
CA ASP A 45 -1.49 -27.87 12.75
C ASP A 45 -2.93 -27.62 13.25
N HIS A 46 -3.82 -27.07 12.41
CA HIS A 46 -5.22 -26.83 12.71
C HIS A 46 -6.18 -27.89 12.13
N ALA A 47 -5.65 -28.98 11.58
CA ALA A 47 -6.44 -30.03 10.93
C ALA A 47 -7.44 -29.49 9.89
N ILE A 48 -6.96 -28.59 9.00
CA ILE A 48 -7.72 -28.01 7.91
C ILE A 48 -7.36 -28.75 6.62
N GLU A 49 -8.39 -29.22 5.91
CA GLU A 49 -8.23 -29.87 4.61
C GLU A 49 -7.81 -28.85 3.55
N TRP A 50 -6.81 -29.17 2.73
CA TRP A 50 -6.33 -28.32 1.67
C TRP A 50 -5.91 -29.08 0.41
N GLU A 51 -5.85 -28.38 -0.72
CA GLU A 51 -5.26 -28.83 -1.98
C GLU A 51 -4.41 -27.73 -2.61
N GLU A 52 -3.44 -28.14 -3.43
CA GLU A 52 -2.57 -27.24 -4.18
C GLU A 52 -2.40 -27.67 -5.63
N LYS A 53 -2.02 -26.72 -6.52
CA LYS A 53 -1.78 -26.91 -7.95
C LYS A 53 -3.02 -27.41 -8.72
N GLN A 54 -4.17 -27.28 -8.13
CA GLN A 54 -5.46 -27.66 -8.71
C GLN A 54 -6.61 -26.94 -8.01
N HIS A 55 -7.79 -27.02 -8.62
CA HIS A 55 -9.07 -26.68 -8.02
C HIS A 55 -10.05 -27.84 -8.24
N THR A 56 -10.44 -28.54 -7.18
CA THR A 56 -11.49 -29.53 -7.23
C THR A 56 -12.85 -28.84 -7.19
N GLU A 57 -13.44 -28.64 -8.37
CA GLU A 57 -14.67 -27.86 -8.58
C GLU A 57 -15.81 -28.27 -7.64
N GLU A 58 -16.08 -29.57 -7.49
CA GLU A 58 -17.15 -30.08 -6.63
C GLU A 58 -16.96 -29.64 -5.17
N LYS A 59 -15.72 -29.67 -4.67
CA LYS A 59 -15.41 -29.27 -3.30
C LYS A 59 -15.61 -27.75 -3.12
N ILE A 60 -15.16 -26.95 -4.09
CA ILE A 60 -15.25 -25.50 -4.04
C ILE A 60 -16.71 -25.05 -4.17
N LEU A 61 -17.44 -25.59 -5.14
CA LEU A 61 -18.83 -25.21 -5.37
C LEU A 61 -19.80 -25.78 -4.36
N SER A 62 -19.36 -26.61 -3.39
CA SER A 62 -20.17 -27.02 -2.24
C SER A 62 -20.15 -25.99 -1.08
N ALA A 63 -19.46 -24.88 -1.23
CA ALA A 63 -19.36 -23.83 -0.22
C ALA A 63 -20.70 -23.13 0.03
N ASP A 64 -20.98 -22.81 1.29
CA ASP A 64 -22.01 -21.82 1.66
C ASP A 64 -21.50 -20.38 1.46
N GLU A 65 -20.20 -20.16 1.65
CA GLU A 65 -19.52 -18.89 1.43
C GLU A 65 -18.06 -19.12 1.03
N ILE A 66 -17.51 -18.26 0.18
CA ILE A 66 -16.12 -18.33 -0.27
C ILE A 66 -15.37 -17.10 0.24
N ILE A 67 -14.19 -17.35 0.85
CA ILE A 67 -13.23 -16.29 1.15
C ILE A 67 -12.14 -16.31 0.09
N LYS A 68 -11.98 -15.18 -0.62
CA LYS A 68 -11.07 -15.09 -1.77
C LYS A 68 -9.86 -14.19 -1.46
N SER A 69 -8.67 -14.72 -1.71
CA SER A 69 -7.45 -13.91 -1.68
C SER A 69 -7.52 -12.73 -2.67
N PRO A 70 -7.07 -11.52 -2.31
CA PRO A 70 -7.19 -10.32 -3.15
C PRO A 70 -6.43 -10.43 -4.48
N GLY A 71 -5.37 -11.23 -4.55
CA GLY A 71 -4.61 -11.48 -5.77
C GLY A 71 -5.38 -12.25 -6.85
N ILE A 72 -6.44 -12.99 -6.49
CA ILE A 72 -7.24 -13.75 -7.45
C ILE A 72 -8.25 -12.82 -8.13
N PRO A 73 -8.20 -12.66 -9.48
CA PRO A 73 -9.11 -11.80 -10.20
C PRO A 73 -10.56 -12.31 -10.21
N LYS A 74 -11.51 -11.38 -10.39
CA LYS A 74 -12.94 -11.73 -10.53
C LYS A 74 -13.21 -12.60 -11.77
N GLU A 75 -12.34 -12.49 -12.78
CA GLU A 75 -12.40 -13.23 -14.04
C GLU A 75 -11.89 -14.66 -13.94
N ALA A 76 -11.26 -15.05 -12.83
CA ALA A 76 -10.75 -16.41 -12.65
C ALA A 76 -11.89 -17.44 -12.82
N PRO A 77 -11.66 -18.54 -13.56
CA PRO A 77 -12.73 -19.47 -13.92
C PRO A 77 -13.54 -19.98 -12.74
N MET A 78 -12.87 -20.28 -11.63
CA MET A 78 -13.54 -20.80 -10.42
C MET A 78 -14.35 -19.72 -9.70
N VAL A 79 -13.89 -18.48 -9.72
CA VAL A 79 -14.61 -17.31 -9.16
C VAL A 79 -15.91 -17.08 -9.96
N LYS A 80 -15.83 -17.09 -11.30
CA LYS A 80 -17.01 -16.95 -12.17
C LYS A 80 -18.05 -18.04 -11.91
N LYS A 81 -17.63 -19.31 -11.85
CA LYS A 81 -18.53 -20.42 -11.58
C LYS A 81 -19.20 -20.31 -10.20
N ALA A 82 -18.46 -19.85 -9.19
CA ALA A 82 -19.02 -19.61 -7.86
C ALA A 82 -20.07 -18.48 -7.88
N MET A 83 -19.78 -17.39 -8.59
CA MET A 83 -20.73 -16.28 -8.77
C MET A 83 -21.98 -16.70 -9.53
N GLU A 84 -21.82 -17.45 -10.64
CA GLU A 84 -22.95 -18.03 -11.42
C GLU A 84 -23.84 -18.94 -10.59
N LYS A 85 -23.25 -19.65 -9.61
CA LYS A 85 -23.97 -20.48 -8.67
C LYS A 85 -24.62 -19.70 -7.52
N GLY A 86 -24.36 -18.38 -7.43
CA GLY A 86 -24.88 -17.52 -6.36
C GLY A 86 -24.17 -17.69 -5.02
N ILE A 87 -22.96 -18.26 -4.99
CA ILE A 87 -22.17 -18.37 -3.77
C ILE A 87 -21.59 -16.99 -3.44
N HIS A 88 -21.79 -16.55 -2.20
CA HIS A 88 -21.27 -15.26 -1.72
C HIS A 88 -19.75 -15.31 -1.58
N ILE A 89 -19.06 -14.33 -2.16
CA ILE A 89 -17.59 -14.24 -2.16
C ILE A 89 -17.19 -12.99 -1.38
N ILE A 90 -16.40 -13.17 -0.33
CA ILE A 90 -15.94 -12.12 0.56
C ILE A 90 -14.42 -12.06 0.66
N SER A 91 -13.90 -10.93 1.18
CA SER A 91 -12.49 -10.82 1.57
C SER A 91 -12.23 -11.42 2.94
N GLU A 92 -10.97 -11.71 3.23
CA GLU A 92 -10.52 -12.10 4.58
C GLU A 92 -10.83 -11.03 5.62
N ILE A 93 -10.72 -9.75 5.25
CA ILE A 93 -11.00 -8.61 6.12
C ILE A 93 -12.49 -8.55 6.50
N GLU A 94 -13.37 -8.75 5.50
CA GLU A 94 -14.82 -8.86 5.72
C GLU A 94 -15.15 -9.98 6.69
N PHE A 95 -14.53 -11.16 6.49
CA PHE A 95 -14.74 -12.30 7.33
C PHE A 95 -14.27 -12.05 8.77
N ALA A 96 -13.04 -11.56 8.94
CA ALA A 96 -12.45 -11.27 10.25
C ALA A 96 -13.24 -10.23 11.05
N GLY A 97 -13.73 -9.20 10.38
CA GLY A 97 -14.52 -8.13 11.00
C GLY A 97 -15.78 -8.62 11.73
N ARG A 98 -16.31 -9.79 11.34
CA ARG A 98 -17.49 -10.40 11.99
C ARG A 98 -17.18 -10.98 13.38
N TYR A 99 -15.91 -11.25 13.68
CA TYR A 99 -15.46 -11.99 14.88
C TYR A 99 -14.64 -11.15 15.86
N THR A 100 -14.60 -9.85 15.65
CA THR A 100 -13.94 -8.94 16.59
C THR A 100 -14.80 -7.70 16.86
N ARG A 101 -14.55 -7.06 18.02
CA ARG A 101 -15.15 -5.77 18.39
C ARG A 101 -14.07 -4.67 18.52
N SER A 102 -12.88 -4.95 18.04
CA SER A 102 -11.76 -4.03 18.06
C SER A 102 -12.04 -2.79 17.21
N LYS A 103 -11.41 -1.70 17.55
CA LYS A 103 -11.46 -0.48 16.73
C LYS A 103 -10.67 -0.65 15.43
N MET A 104 -11.31 -0.38 14.30
CA MET A 104 -10.76 -0.55 12.96
C MET A 104 -10.36 0.81 12.38
N ILE A 105 -9.04 1.05 12.26
CA ILE A 105 -8.47 2.21 11.55
C ILE A 105 -8.03 1.72 10.17
N CYS A 106 -8.74 2.12 9.13
CA CYS A 106 -8.60 1.59 7.78
C CYS A 106 -8.06 2.63 6.82
N ILE A 107 -7.00 2.30 6.09
CA ILE A 107 -6.31 3.20 5.19
C ILE A 107 -6.35 2.68 3.75
N THR A 108 -6.84 3.50 2.81
CA THR A 108 -6.75 3.24 1.37
C THR A 108 -6.27 4.47 0.60
N GLY A 109 -6.00 4.28 -0.67
CA GLY A 109 -5.53 5.30 -1.62
C GLY A 109 -4.78 4.63 -2.76
N SER A 110 -4.43 5.35 -3.79
CA SER A 110 -3.50 4.86 -4.81
C SER A 110 -2.09 4.78 -4.26
N ASN A 111 -1.60 5.86 -3.66
CA ASN A 111 -0.27 5.99 -3.08
C ASN A 111 -0.33 6.36 -1.59
N GLY A 112 0.79 6.18 -0.87
CA GLY A 112 0.92 6.56 0.54
C GLY A 112 0.40 5.55 1.57
N LYS A 113 -0.44 4.59 1.20
CA LYS A 113 -1.07 3.62 2.12
C LYS A 113 -0.12 3.03 3.15
N THR A 114 0.93 2.38 2.70
CA THR A 114 1.87 1.67 3.60
C THR A 114 2.58 2.62 4.56
N THR A 115 3.00 3.79 4.06
CA THR A 115 3.65 4.81 4.89
C THR A 115 2.71 5.30 5.98
N THR A 116 1.49 5.69 5.60
CA THR A 116 0.48 6.17 6.55
C THR A 116 0.08 5.11 7.55
N THR A 117 -0.18 3.88 7.09
CA THR A 117 -0.54 2.75 7.97
C THR A 117 0.57 2.44 8.97
N SER A 118 1.83 2.38 8.51
CA SER A 118 2.98 2.12 9.39
C SER A 118 3.23 3.27 10.37
N LEU A 119 3.02 4.52 9.93
CA LEU A 119 3.17 5.69 10.79
C LEU A 119 2.07 5.74 11.87
N ILE A 120 0.80 5.45 11.52
CA ILE A 120 -0.28 5.34 12.49
C ILE A 120 0.01 4.22 13.49
N TYR A 121 0.46 3.06 13.01
CA TYR A 121 0.84 1.95 13.88
C TYR A 121 1.97 2.36 14.83
N HIS A 122 2.99 3.09 14.36
CA HIS A 122 4.07 3.63 15.18
C HIS A 122 3.54 4.60 16.24
N ILE A 123 2.64 5.52 15.89
CA ILE A 123 1.99 6.44 16.84
C ILE A 123 1.25 5.67 17.94
N PHE A 124 0.46 4.65 17.58
CA PHE A 124 -0.29 3.84 18.55
C PHE A 124 0.64 3.05 19.47
N LYS A 125 1.68 2.42 18.93
CA LYS A 125 2.67 1.67 19.73
C LYS A 125 3.45 2.58 20.67
N THR A 126 3.86 3.76 20.21
CA THR A 126 4.55 4.77 21.05
C THR A 126 3.64 5.29 22.15
N ALA A 127 2.35 5.39 21.90
CA ALA A 127 1.35 5.75 22.90
C ALA A 127 1.04 4.61 23.90
N GLY A 128 1.56 3.40 23.67
CA GLY A 128 1.32 2.23 24.53
C GLY A 128 -0.01 1.52 24.28
N TYR A 129 -0.67 1.79 23.14
CA TYR A 129 -1.92 1.12 22.79
C TYR A 129 -1.67 -0.32 22.35
N ASP A 130 -2.61 -1.22 22.67
CA ASP A 130 -2.63 -2.58 22.15
C ASP A 130 -3.18 -2.55 20.73
N ALA A 131 -2.26 -2.49 19.74
CA ALA A 131 -2.57 -2.35 18.35
C ALA A 131 -1.91 -3.43 17.49
N GLY A 132 -2.69 -4.04 16.59
CA GLY A 132 -2.25 -4.95 15.54
C GLY A 132 -2.15 -4.27 14.18
N LEU A 133 -1.14 -4.66 13.39
CA LEU A 133 -0.94 -4.21 12.01
C LEU A 133 -1.44 -5.30 11.06
N ALA A 134 -2.37 -4.96 10.16
CA ALA A 134 -3.06 -5.95 9.33
C ALA A 134 -3.39 -5.45 7.92
N GLY A 135 -3.92 -6.34 7.10
CA GLY A 135 -4.41 -6.04 5.75
C GLY A 135 -3.42 -6.40 4.66
N ASN A 136 -3.15 -5.45 3.76
CA ASN A 136 -2.20 -5.63 2.66
C ASN A 136 -0.72 -5.62 3.13
N ILE A 137 -0.49 -5.24 4.38
CA ILE A 137 0.79 -5.32 5.12
C ILE A 137 0.54 -5.92 6.50
N GLY A 138 1.60 -6.32 7.20
CA GLY A 138 1.49 -6.95 8.52
C GLY A 138 1.08 -8.42 8.45
N ARG A 139 0.39 -8.89 9.50
CA ARG A 139 -0.18 -10.25 9.56
C ARG A 139 -1.64 -10.25 9.10
N SER A 140 -2.13 -11.40 8.65
CA SER A 140 -3.56 -11.59 8.41
C SER A 140 -4.40 -11.09 9.59
N LEU A 141 -5.43 -10.29 9.32
CA LEU A 141 -6.37 -9.83 10.34
C LEU A 141 -7.09 -11.04 10.98
N ALA A 142 -7.54 -11.98 10.15
CA ALA A 142 -8.22 -13.17 10.61
C ALA A 142 -7.35 -14.02 11.53
N LEU A 143 -6.05 -14.17 11.21
CA LEU A 143 -5.14 -14.91 12.05
C LEU A 143 -4.91 -14.22 13.40
N GLN A 144 -4.76 -12.88 13.42
CA GLN A 144 -4.64 -12.11 14.64
C GLN A 144 -5.92 -12.22 15.50
N VAL A 145 -7.09 -12.06 14.90
CA VAL A 145 -8.37 -12.24 15.61
C VAL A 145 -8.51 -13.66 16.20
N ALA A 146 -7.98 -14.67 15.51
CA ALA A 146 -8.03 -16.04 15.99
C ALA A 146 -7.06 -16.32 17.15
N GLU A 147 -5.82 -15.84 17.06
CA GLU A 147 -4.73 -16.30 17.94
C GLU A 147 -4.21 -15.22 18.90
N ASP A 148 -4.24 -13.96 18.49
CA ASP A 148 -3.60 -12.84 19.19
C ASP A 148 -4.41 -11.55 18.99
N PRO A 149 -5.63 -11.46 19.56
CA PRO A 149 -6.52 -10.33 19.34
C PRO A 149 -6.03 -9.04 20.04
N HIS A 150 -6.18 -7.90 19.36
CA HIS A 150 -5.80 -6.59 19.84
C HIS A 150 -7.03 -5.68 20.04
N GLU A 151 -6.86 -4.60 20.82
CA GLU A 151 -7.91 -3.58 21.03
C GLU A 151 -8.12 -2.72 19.77
N TYR A 152 -7.04 -2.48 19.01
CA TYR A 152 -7.04 -1.68 17.79
C TYR A 152 -6.41 -2.46 16.65
N TYR A 153 -6.94 -2.29 15.44
CA TYR A 153 -6.29 -2.76 14.22
C TYR A 153 -6.06 -1.61 13.26
N ILE A 154 -4.80 -1.45 12.84
CA ILE A 154 -4.41 -0.50 11.80
C ILE A 154 -4.29 -1.30 10.51
N ILE A 155 -5.19 -1.02 9.55
CA ILE A 155 -5.43 -1.91 8.41
C ILE A 155 -5.18 -1.20 7.10
N GLU A 156 -4.17 -1.65 6.35
CA GLU A 156 -3.99 -1.23 4.97
C GLU A 156 -4.97 -1.97 4.06
N LEU A 157 -5.80 -1.23 3.32
CA LEU A 157 -6.79 -1.80 2.40
C LEU A 157 -6.43 -1.49 0.94
N SER A 158 -6.23 -2.55 0.14
CA SER A 158 -6.20 -2.46 -1.31
C SER A 158 -7.62 -2.34 -1.88
N SER A 159 -7.76 -1.80 -3.11
CA SER A 159 -9.04 -1.80 -3.82
C SER A 159 -9.61 -3.21 -4.00
N PHE A 160 -8.75 -4.21 -4.22
CA PHE A 160 -9.16 -5.61 -4.39
C PHE A 160 -9.73 -6.26 -3.12
N GLN A 161 -9.32 -5.81 -1.93
CA GLN A 161 -9.94 -6.22 -0.67
C GLN A 161 -11.29 -5.54 -0.50
N LEU A 162 -11.35 -4.23 -0.77
CA LEU A 162 -12.58 -3.44 -0.67
C LEU A 162 -13.68 -3.95 -1.62
N ASP A 163 -13.36 -4.46 -2.81
CA ASP A 163 -14.31 -5.04 -3.76
C ASP A 163 -15.16 -6.17 -3.15
N ASN A 164 -14.61 -6.91 -2.19
CA ASN A 164 -15.26 -8.04 -1.54
C ASN A 164 -15.52 -7.77 -0.03
N MET A 165 -15.82 -6.51 0.31
CA MET A 165 -16.26 -6.09 1.64
C MET A 165 -17.68 -5.49 1.52
N TYR A 166 -18.60 -5.94 2.39
CA TYR A 166 -20.04 -5.62 2.29
C TYR A 166 -20.57 -5.05 3.59
N ASP A 167 -20.41 -5.77 4.69
CA ASP A 167 -20.91 -5.41 6.03
C ASP A 167 -19.79 -4.85 6.92
N PHE A 168 -18.54 -4.92 6.47
CA PHE A 168 -17.39 -4.43 7.23
C PHE A 168 -17.53 -2.94 7.53
N HIS A 169 -17.17 -2.58 8.75
CA HIS A 169 -17.29 -1.23 9.28
C HIS A 169 -15.91 -0.71 9.72
N ALA A 170 -15.55 0.49 9.29
CA ALA A 170 -14.33 1.19 9.70
C ALA A 170 -14.69 2.29 10.71
N ASP A 171 -14.17 2.22 11.95
CA ASP A 171 -14.34 3.28 12.94
C ASP A 171 -13.64 4.58 12.50
N ILE A 172 -12.46 4.45 11.89
CA ILE A 172 -11.74 5.55 11.23
C ILE A 172 -11.38 5.09 9.81
N ALA A 173 -11.98 5.71 8.80
CA ALA A 173 -11.65 5.52 7.41
C ALA A 173 -10.71 6.63 6.93
N ILE A 174 -9.65 6.27 6.20
CA ILE A 174 -8.67 7.22 5.65
C ILE A 174 -8.54 6.99 4.16
N LEU A 175 -8.82 8.02 3.36
CA LEU A 175 -8.69 8.03 1.92
C LEU A 175 -7.63 9.06 1.50
N LEU A 176 -6.46 8.57 1.08
CA LEU A 176 -5.30 9.44 0.84
C LEU A 176 -5.35 10.15 -0.50
N ASN A 177 -5.58 9.40 -1.58
CA ASN A 177 -5.62 9.91 -2.95
C ASN A 177 -6.19 8.86 -3.91
N ILE A 178 -6.64 9.31 -5.08
CA ILE A 178 -7.11 8.42 -6.15
C ILE A 178 -6.49 8.85 -7.48
N THR A 179 -5.43 8.16 -7.90
CA THR A 179 -4.76 8.31 -9.19
C THR A 179 -4.81 6.99 -9.99
N PRO A 180 -4.72 7.00 -11.33
CA PRO A 180 -4.83 5.78 -12.13
C PRO A 180 -3.80 4.71 -11.72
N ASP A 181 -4.29 3.55 -11.31
CA ASP A 181 -3.47 2.36 -11.03
C ASP A 181 -4.33 1.10 -11.20
N HIS A 182 -3.71 -0.02 -11.54
CA HIS A 182 -4.38 -1.32 -11.67
C HIS A 182 -5.63 -1.33 -12.58
N LEU A 183 -5.71 -0.45 -13.58
CA LEU A 183 -6.89 -0.33 -14.44
C LEU A 183 -7.18 -1.61 -15.25
N ASP A 184 -6.18 -2.42 -15.50
CA ASP A 184 -6.30 -3.77 -16.08
C ASP A 184 -7.23 -4.70 -15.29
N ARG A 185 -7.37 -4.46 -13.97
CA ARG A 185 -8.26 -5.20 -13.06
C ARG A 185 -9.65 -4.58 -12.96
N TYR A 186 -9.87 -3.41 -13.54
CA TYR A 186 -11.10 -2.60 -13.48
C TYR A 186 -11.69 -2.29 -14.86
N ASP A 187 -11.51 -3.22 -15.82
CA ASP A 187 -12.02 -3.10 -17.19
C ASP A 187 -11.53 -1.82 -17.90
N PHE A 188 -10.33 -1.32 -17.53
CA PHE A 188 -9.77 -0.05 -17.96
C PHE A 188 -10.69 1.16 -17.70
N CYS A 189 -11.60 1.04 -16.74
CA CYS A 189 -12.54 2.08 -16.33
C CYS A 189 -12.11 2.68 -14.97
N MET A 190 -11.65 3.93 -14.99
CA MET A 190 -11.22 4.63 -13.78
C MET A 190 -12.33 4.69 -12.72
N GLN A 191 -13.60 4.84 -13.13
CA GLN A 191 -14.70 4.91 -12.17
C GLN A 191 -14.87 3.62 -11.37
N ASN A 192 -14.67 2.44 -11.97
CA ASN A 192 -14.74 1.17 -11.24
C ASN A 192 -13.69 1.10 -10.12
N TYR A 193 -12.48 1.62 -10.38
CA TYR A 193 -11.42 1.71 -9.38
C TYR A 193 -11.74 2.73 -8.27
N VAL A 194 -12.32 3.86 -8.64
CA VAL A 194 -12.80 4.88 -7.70
C VAL A 194 -13.89 4.30 -6.79
N ASP A 195 -14.88 3.64 -7.37
CA ASP A 195 -15.99 3.03 -6.64
C ASP A 195 -15.49 1.98 -5.64
N ALA A 196 -14.50 1.16 -6.04
CA ALA A 196 -13.87 0.21 -5.14
C ALA A 196 -13.24 0.89 -3.92
N LYS A 197 -12.53 2.01 -4.10
CA LYS A 197 -11.91 2.74 -2.97
C LYS A 197 -12.92 3.45 -2.09
N MET A 198 -13.97 4.02 -2.67
CA MET A 198 -15.03 4.70 -1.92
C MET A 198 -15.80 3.74 -0.98
N ARG A 199 -15.71 2.43 -1.21
CA ARG A 199 -16.30 1.44 -0.29
C ARG A 199 -15.71 1.49 1.12
N ILE A 200 -14.58 2.16 1.35
CA ILE A 200 -14.00 2.31 2.69
C ILE A 200 -14.91 3.04 3.66
N ILE A 201 -15.79 3.90 3.17
CA ILE A 201 -16.77 4.67 3.98
C ILE A 201 -18.14 4.00 4.07
N GLN A 202 -18.35 2.87 3.35
CA GLN A 202 -19.60 2.15 3.45
C GLN A 202 -19.82 1.70 4.91
N ASN A 203 -21.06 1.67 5.36
CA ASN A 203 -21.45 1.26 6.71
C ASN A 203 -20.97 2.19 7.86
N GLN A 204 -20.26 3.28 7.58
CA GLN A 204 -19.94 4.27 8.60
C GLN A 204 -21.21 4.96 9.14
N THR A 205 -21.16 5.32 10.41
CA THR A 205 -22.22 6.00 11.16
C THR A 205 -21.76 7.37 11.63
N GLN A 206 -22.62 8.10 12.34
CA GLN A 206 -22.31 9.41 12.91
C GLN A 206 -21.26 9.36 14.03
N SER A 207 -20.96 8.18 14.59
CA SER A 207 -19.92 8.00 15.61
C SER A 207 -18.54 7.74 15.01
N ASP A 208 -18.45 7.57 13.70
CA ASP A 208 -17.22 7.23 12.99
C ASP A 208 -16.53 8.46 12.41
N SER A 209 -15.30 8.28 11.97
CA SER A 209 -14.48 9.36 11.43
C SER A 209 -14.02 9.05 10.01
N PHE A 210 -14.06 10.06 9.15
CA PHE A 210 -13.56 9.98 7.78
C PHE A 210 -12.50 11.05 7.53
N ILE A 211 -11.26 10.62 7.33
CA ILE A 211 -10.10 11.46 7.04
C ILE A 211 -9.82 11.37 5.54
N TYR A 212 -9.71 12.49 4.85
CA TYR A 212 -9.44 12.49 3.41
C TYR A 212 -8.66 13.70 2.93
N TRP A 213 -7.93 13.52 1.83
CA TRP A 213 -7.19 14.61 1.19
C TRP A 213 -8.13 15.49 0.36
N ASN A 214 -8.32 16.72 0.83
CA ASN A 214 -9.27 17.65 0.25
C ASN A 214 -8.80 18.30 -1.07
N ASP A 215 -7.51 18.18 -1.44
CA ASP A 215 -7.00 18.73 -2.70
C ASP A 215 -7.14 17.75 -3.88
N ASP A 216 -7.42 16.47 -3.61
CA ASP A 216 -7.61 15.47 -4.66
C ASP A 216 -8.91 15.72 -5.45
N PRO A 217 -8.82 15.99 -6.78
CA PRO A 217 -9.99 16.37 -7.57
C PRO A 217 -10.97 15.21 -7.76
N VAL A 218 -10.48 13.96 -7.70
CA VAL A 218 -11.34 12.76 -7.81
C VAL A 218 -12.13 12.59 -6.52
N ILE A 219 -11.46 12.70 -5.37
CA ILE A 219 -12.13 12.62 -4.06
C ILE A 219 -13.19 13.73 -3.95
N LYS A 220 -12.82 15.00 -4.22
CA LYS A 220 -13.79 16.13 -4.21
C LYS A 220 -15.06 15.82 -5.01
N ARG A 221 -14.89 15.36 -6.24
CA ARG A 221 -16.02 15.01 -7.12
C ARG A 221 -16.86 13.86 -6.56
N GLU A 222 -16.22 12.84 -5.99
CA GLU A 222 -16.96 11.69 -5.46
C GLU A 222 -17.73 12.02 -4.18
N LEU A 223 -17.19 12.87 -3.29
CA LEU A 223 -17.85 13.26 -2.05
C LEU A 223 -19.26 13.87 -2.29
N GLU A 224 -19.46 14.53 -3.43
CA GLU A 224 -20.77 15.09 -3.82
C GLU A 224 -21.83 14.01 -4.09
N LYS A 225 -21.44 12.77 -4.34
CA LYS A 225 -22.34 11.66 -4.69
C LYS A 225 -22.75 10.81 -3.48
N TYR A 226 -22.06 10.94 -2.35
CA TYR A 226 -22.27 10.10 -1.17
C TYR A 226 -22.89 10.89 -0.01
N ASP A 227 -23.87 10.28 0.67
CA ASP A 227 -24.38 10.75 1.96
C ASP A 227 -23.46 10.27 3.09
N ILE A 228 -22.39 11.04 3.34
CA ILE A 228 -21.36 10.69 4.32
C ILE A 228 -21.89 10.92 5.73
N LYS A 229 -22.06 9.84 6.47
CA LYS A 229 -22.58 9.83 7.84
C LYS A 229 -21.49 10.19 8.87
N ALA A 230 -20.26 9.79 8.62
CA ALA A 230 -19.12 9.97 9.52
C ALA A 230 -18.77 11.45 9.72
N ILE A 231 -18.14 11.75 10.86
CA ILE A 231 -17.53 13.06 11.09
C ILE A 231 -16.35 13.21 10.12
N GLN A 232 -16.35 14.27 9.34
CA GLN A 232 -15.36 14.49 8.29
C GLN A 232 -14.16 15.30 8.80
N TYR A 233 -12.96 14.82 8.47
CA TYR A 233 -11.67 15.42 8.82
C TYR A 233 -10.83 15.63 7.56
N PRO A 234 -11.15 16.67 6.74
CA PRO A 234 -10.39 17.00 5.54
C PRO A 234 -8.99 17.55 5.90
N PHE A 235 -7.97 17.09 5.17
CA PHE A 235 -6.64 17.71 5.18
C PHE A 235 -6.25 18.21 3.80
N SER A 236 -5.34 19.19 3.76
CA SER A 236 -4.94 19.89 2.54
C SER A 236 -3.44 20.23 2.58
N GLU A 237 -2.86 20.52 1.43
CA GLU A 237 -1.50 21.08 1.35
C GLU A 237 -1.46 22.50 1.90
N LEU A 238 -2.50 23.27 1.58
CA LEU A 238 -2.62 24.67 1.94
C LEU A 238 -3.75 24.87 2.96
N LYS A 239 -3.68 26.00 3.67
CA LYS A 239 -4.77 26.44 4.56
C LYS A 239 -6.00 26.81 3.73
N GLU A 240 -6.81 25.82 3.39
CA GLU A 240 -8.09 26.02 2.73
C GLU A 240 -9.25 26.09 3.71
N HIS A 241 -10.30 26.81 3.31
CA HIS A 241 -11.53 26.85 4.09
C HIS A 241 -12.14 25.45 4.25
N GLY A 242 -12.33 25.02 5.48
CA GLY A 242 -12.89 23.71 5.82
C GLY A 242 -11.87 22.59 6.09
N SER A 243 -10.60 22.74 5.72
CA SER A 243 -9.55 21.77 6.08
C SER A 243 -9.15 21.95 7.54
N ILE A 244 -8.96 20.82 8.24
CA ILE A 244 -8.60 20.80 9.66
C ILE A 244 -7.12 20.48 9.89
N GLY A 245 -6.45 19.97 8.86
CA GLY A 245 -5.02 19.70 8.87
C GLY A 245 -4.38 20.24 7.58
N TYR A 246 -3.27 20.95 7.70
CA TYR A 246 -2.57 21.56 6.55
C TYR A 246 -1.10 21.85 6.86
N MET A 247 -0.35 22.17 5.80
CA MET A 247 0.99 22.74 5.89
C MET A 247 0.93 24.18 5.39
N ALA A 248 1.39 25.14 6.19
CA ALA A 248 1.47 26.53 5.79
C ALA A 248 2.73 27.18 6.36
N ASP A 249 3.46 27.96 5.55
CA ASP A 249 4.66 28.71 5.96
C ASP A 249 5.72 27.86 6.68
N GLY A 250 5.84 26.57 6.33
CA GLY A 250 6.75 25.62 6.97
C GLY A 250 6.22 25.01 8.27
N GLU A 251 4.98 25.33 8.67
CA GLU A 251 4.35 24.81 9.87
C GLU A 251 3.29 23.74 9.53
N TYR A 252 3.44 22.55 10.09
CA TYR A 252 2.47 21.47 10.10
C TYR A 252 1.41 21.75 11.17
N THR A 253 0.16 21.85 10.79
CA THR A 253 -0.94 22.23 11.67
C THR A 253 -2.10 21.24 11.62
N ILE A 254 -2.62 20.86 12.78
CA ILE A 254 -3.93 20.22 12.96
C ILE A 254 -4.76 21.13 13.86
N GLU A 255 -5.94 21.56 13.39
CA GLU A 255 -6.84 22.45 14.14
C GLU A 255 -7.82 21.71 15.06
N LYS A 256 -8.19 20.47 14.67
CA LYS A 256 -9.21 19.66 15.36
C LYS A 256 -8.84 18.17 15.32
N PRO A 257 -9.32 17.37 16.31
CA PRO A 257 -10.08 17.78 17.50
C PRO A 257 -9.26 18.58 18.51
N THR A 258 -7.94 18.36 18.62
CA THR A 258 -7.07 19.06 19.55
C THR A 258 -6.03 19.89 18.79
N PRO A 259 -5.98 21.23 18.93
CA PRO A 259 -5.01 22.04 18.21
C PRO A 259 -3.57 21.60 18.46
N PHE A 260 -2.83 21.42 17.36
CA PHE A 260 -1.46 20.94 17.36
C PHE A 260 -0.69 21.52 16.18
N ASN A 261 0.54 21.96 16.42
CA ASN A 261 1.46 22.40 15.38
C ASN A 261 2.90 21.95 15.64
N MET A 262 3.70 21.83 14.58
CA MET A 262 5.14 21.59 14.64
C MET A 262 5.81 22.08 13.35
N GLU A 263 7.12 22.36 13.43
CA GLU A 263 7.89 22.77 12.25
C GLU A 263 8.06 21.62 11.27
N GLN A 264 8.05 21.92 9.99
CA GLN A 264 8.24 20.92 8.93
C GLN A 264 9.56 20.15 9.07
N GLU A 265 10.61 20.83 9.50
CA GLU A 265 11.95 20.26 9.72
C GLU A 265 11.98 19.21 10.84
N GLU A 266 11.03 19.23 11.76
CA GLU A 266 10.88 18.21 12.80
C GLU A 266 10.32 16.90 12.27
N LEU A 267 9.68 16.88 11.08
CA LEU A 267 9.14 15.66 10.49
C LEU A 267 10.26 14.74 10.01
N SER A 268 10.24 13.48 10.43
CA SER A 268 11.19 12.46 9.95
C SER A 268 11.00 12.14 8.46
N LEU A 269 9.76 12.18 8.00
CA LEU A 269 9.40 11.95 6.60
C LEU A 269 9.45 13.26 5.82
N THR A 270 10.29 13.31 4.80
CA THR A 270 10.48 14.49 3.95
C THR A 270 9.78 14.35 2.60
N GLY A 271 9.53 15.49 1.95
CA GLY A 271 8.84 15.56 0.65
C GLY A 271 7.34 15.75 0.78
N LYS A 272 6.76 16.43 -0.21
CA LYS A 272 5.36 16.87 -0.25
C LYS A 272 4.37 15.73 0.04
N HIS A 273 4.57 14.59 -0.61
CA HIS A 273 3.71 13.41 -0.44
C HIS A 273 3.71 12.87 1.00
N ASN A 274 4.87 12.91 1.66
CA ASN A 274 4.99 12.44 3.03
C ASN A 274 4.39 13.41 4.06
N ILE A 275 4.27 14.70 3.71
CA ILE A 275 3.51 15.66 4.51
C ILE A 275 2.04 15.22 4.60
N TYR A 276 1.44 14.82 3.49
CA TYR A 276 0.05 14.31 3.47
C TYR A 276 -0.12 13.04 4.28
N ASN A 277 0.84 12.11 4.15
CA ASN A 277 0.85 10.90 4.96
C ASN A 277 0.94 11.22 6.46
N SER A 278 1.76 12.21 6.83
CA SER A 278 1.93 12.68 8.21
C SER A 278 0.68 13.38 8.73
N LEU A 279 0.01 14.22 7.91
CA LEU A 279 -1.25 14.88 8.27
C LEU A 279 -2.34 13.84 8.58
N ALA A 280 -2.55 12.88 7.66
CA ALA A 280 -3.53 11.83 7.86
C ALA A 280 -3.24 11.00 9.13
N ALA A 281 -1.97 10.67 9.37
CA ALA A 281 -1.57 9.89 10.55
C ALA A 281 -1.71 10.68 11.86
N GLY A 282 -1.32 11.94 11.87
CA GLY A 282 -1.47 12.81 13.04
C GLY A 282 -2.93 13.02 13.42
N ILE A 283 -3.81 13.28 12.43
CA ILE A 283 -5.26 13.41 12.64
C ILE A 283 -5.83 12.11 13.21
N ALA A 284 -5.44 10.94 12.67
CA ALA A 284 -5.91 9.65 13.18
C ALA A 284 -5.48 9.42 14.64
N GLY A 285 -4.25 9.81 15.00
CA GLY A 285 -3.76 9.77 16.37
C GLY A 285 -4.55 10.69 17.31
N ASP A 286 -4.82 11.93 16.90
CA ASP A 286 -5.56 12.91 17.70
C ASP A 286 -7.03 12.48 17.92
N ILE A 287 -7.73 12.01 16.88
CA ILE A 287 -9.09 11.46 16.98
C ILE A 287 -9.11 10.27 17.95
N SER A 288 -8.06 9.48 18.00
CA SER A 288 -7.94 8.33 18.90
C SER A 288 -7.58 8.72 20.34
N GLY A 289 -7.47 10.01 20.65
CA GLY A 289 -7.19 10.55 22.00
C GLY A 289 -5.71 10.44 22.40
N ILE A 290 -4.80 10.24 21.46
CA ILE A 290 -3.36 10.19 21.71
C ILE A 290 -2.85 11.63 21.95
N LYS A 291 -2.04 11.80 23.00
CA LYS A 291 -1.50 13.12 23.37
C LYS A 291 -0.63 13.72 22.28
N ASN A 292 -0.77 15.02 22.03
CA ASN A 292 0.01 15.77 21.03
C ASN A 292 1.53 15.58 21.18
N SER A 293 2.05 15.46 22.41
CA SER A 293 3.48 15.20 22.64
C SER A 293 3.94 13.84 22.10
N VAL A 294 3.09 12.81 22.17
CA VAL A 294 3.37 11.49 21.62
C VAL A 294 3.27 11.50 20.09
N ILE A 295 2.26 12.19 19.56
CA ILE A 295 2.10 12.38 18.12
C ILE A 295 3.34 13.09 17.54
N ARG A 296 3.78 14.22 18.14
CA ARG A 296 4.99 14.95 17.75
C ARG A 296 6.22 14.05 17.75
N GLN A 297 6.45 13.34 18.87
CA GLN A 297 7.59 12.42 18.97
C GLN A 297 7.56 11.39 17.85
N SER A 298 6.41 10.75 17.63
CA SER A 298 6.27 9.69 16.60
C SER A 298 6.46 10.21 15.18
N LEU A 299 5.98 11.43 14.89
CA LEU A 299 6.20 12.09 13.59
C LEU A 299 7.67 12.45 13.38
N SER A 300 8.41 12.73 14.45
CA SER A 300 9.82 13.11 14.40
C SER A 300 10.77 11.91 14.36
N ASP A 301 10.42 10.79 14.98
CA ASP A 301 11.33 9.64 15.12
C ASP A 301 10.95 8.42 14.28
N PHE A 302 9.90 8.50 13.44
CA PHE A 302 9.49 7.40 12.58
C PHE A 302 10.60 7.01 11.60
N PRO A 303 11.07 5.75 11.61
CA PRO A 303 12.21 5.34 10.80
C PRO A 303 11.93 5.23 9.29
N GLY A 304 10.70 5.50 8.87
CA GLY A 304 10.25 5.29 7.48
C GLY A 304 9.82 3.85 7.22
N VAL A 305 9.58 3.56 5.95
CA VAL A 305 9.17 2.23 5.46
C VAL A 305 10.27 1.70 4.55
N GLU A 306 10.68 0.47 4.76
CA GLU A 306 11.64 -0.22 3.91
C GLU A 306 11.21 -0.21 2.44
N HIS A 307 12.16 -0.03 1.53
CA HIS A 307 11.95 0.11 0.09
C HIS A 307 11.12 1.33 -0.34
N ARG A 308 10.90 2.33 0.53
CA ARG A 308 10.20 3.58 0.19
C ARG A 308 11.02 4.80 0.60
N LEU A 309 11.65 5.45 -0.39
CA LEU A 309 12.61 6.54 -0.19
C LEU A 309 13.64 6.24 0.91
N GLU A 310 13.95 4.96 1.07
CA GLU A 310 14.87 4.44 2.09
C GLU A 310 16.30 4.87 1.78
N LYS A 311 16.88 5.71 2.63
CA LYS A 311 18.30 6.08 2.53
C LYS A 311 19.16 4.87 2.93
N VAL A 312 19.74 4.21 1.94
CA VAL A 312 20.51 2.96 2.16
C VAL A 312 21.87 3.24 2.80
N CYS A 313 22.69 4.03 2.11
CA CYS A 313 24.01 4.45 2.58
C CYS A 313 24.55 5.57 1.70
N LYS A 314 25.69 6.13 2.11
CA LYS A 314 26.48 7.10 1.33
C LYS A 314 27.82 6.50 1.00
N VAL A 315 28.16 6.37 -0.29
CA VAL A 315 29.43 5.80 -0.78
C VAL A 315 30.13 6.84 -1.65
N GLY A 316 31.39 7.14 -1.39
CA GLY A 316 32.16 8.11 -2.15
C GLY A 316 31.55 9.52 -2.23
N GLY A 317 30.70 9.88 -1.26
CA GLY A 317 29.97 11.16 -1.28
C GLY A 317 28.65 11.13 -2.03
N VAL A 318 28.25 10.00 -2.64
CA VAL A 318 27.00 9.75 -3.35
C VAL A 318 25.99 9.13 -2.40
N GLN A 319 24.75 9.69 -2.36
CA GLN A 319 23.66 9.12 -1.57
C GLN A 319 22.88 8.08 -2.40
N TYR A 320 22.70 6.87 -1.87
CA TYR A 320 21.89 5.83 -2.49
C TYR A 320 20.53 5.72 -1.80
N VAL A 321 19.46 5.80 -2.58
CA VAL A 321 18.06 5.79 -2.11
C VAL A 321 17.30 4.65 -2.77
N ASN A 322 16.68 3.81 -1.94
CA ASN A 322 15.87 2.67 -2.37
C ASN A 322 14.38 3.03 -2.29
N ASP A 323 13.76 3.16 -3.44
CA ASP A 323 12.31 3.35 -3.59
C ASP A 323 11.73 2.26 -4.51
N SER A 324 12.17 1.02 -4.32
CA SER A 324 11.72 -0.13 -5.10
C SER A 324 10.20 -0.33 -5.09
N LYS A 325 9.51 0.23 -4.10
CA LYS A 325 8.04 0.20 -3.96
C LYS A 325 7.32 1.14 -4.94
N ALA A 326 8.01 2.06 -5.63
CA ALA A 326 7.46 2.89 -6.69
C ALA A 326 7.22 2.07 -7.97
N THR A 327 6.10 1.38 -8.03
CA THR A 327 5.71 0.48 -9.14
C THR A 327 4.77 1.12 -10.15
N ASN A 328 4.59 2.45 -10.08
CA ASN A 328 3.86 3.28 -11.03
C ASN A 328 4.56 4.63 -11.22
N VAL A 329 4.16 5.38 -12.25
CA VAL A 329 4.79 6.65 -12.65
C VAL A 329 4.56 7.74 -11.60
N ASP A 330 3.36 7.83 -11.04
CA ASP A 330 2.99 8.80 -10.02
C ASP A 330 3.87 8.68 -8.75
N ALA A 331 4.11 7.45 -8.27
CA ALA A 331 5.02 7.22 -7.14
C ALA A 331 6.46 7.68 -7.46
N CYS A 332 6.95 7.43 -8.68
CA CYS A 332 8.26 7.89 -9.12
C CYS A 332 8.30 9.42 -9.25
N TRP A 333 7.23 10.05 -9.68
CA TRP A 333 7.12 11.50 -9.76
C TRP A 333 7.40 12.13 -8.38
N TYR A 334 6.70 11.68 -7.33
CA TYR A 334 6.92 12.18 -5.97
C TYR A 334 8.31 11.87 -5.43
N ALA A 335 8.84 10.68 -5.72
CA ALA A 335 10.19 10.32 -5.32
C ALA A 335 11.22 11.28 -5.95
N LEU A 336 11.12 11.51 -7.24
CA LEU A 336 12.02 12.39 -7.98
C LEU A 336 11.84 13.85 -7.56
N ASP A 337 10.60 14.32 -7.36
CA ASP A 337 10.31 15.68 -6.87
C ASP A 337 10.99 15.96 -5.53
N SER A 338 11.05 14.97 -4.64
CA SER A 338 11.70 15.08 -3.33
C SER A 338 13.23 15.15 -3.36
N MET A 339 13.86 14.85 -4.51
CA MET A 339 15.32 14.92 -4.64
C MET A 339 15.81 16.38 -4.71
N LYS A 340 16.86 16.68 -3.93
CA LYS A 340 17.45 18.01 -3.81
C LYS A 340 18.84 18.14 -4.47
N THR A 341 19.34 17.06 -5.04
CA THR A 341 20.68 16.99 -5.67
C THR A 341 20.56 16.39 -7.06
N PRO A 342 21.55 16.59 -7.95
CA PRO A 342 21.55 15.91 -9.23
C PRO A 342 21.35 14.39 -9.05
N THR A 343 20.45 13.82 -9.85
CA THR A 343 19.96 12.46 -9.60
C THR A 343 20.31 11.54 -10.78
N ILE A 344 20.78 10.34 -10.45
CA ILE A 344 20.84 9.20 -11.36
C ILE A 344 19.62 8.34 -11.05
N LEU A 345 18.68 8.29 -11.99
CA LEU A 345 17.39 7.62 -11.80
C LEU A 345 17.41 6.23 -12.45
N ILE A 346 17.08 5.22 -11.66
CA ILE A 346 16.91 3.84 -12.13
C ILE A 346 15.43 3.62 -12.44
N LEU A 347 15.13 3.34 -13.73
CA LEU A 347 13.80 3.06 -14.27
C LEU A 347 13.76 1.66 -14.87
N GLY A 348 12.59 1.01 -14.85
CA GLY A 348 12.39 -0.25 -15.58
C GLY A 348 11.73 -1.35 -14.78
N GLY A 349 11.44 -2.44 -15.50
CA GLY A 349 10.67 -3.57 -15.02
C GLY A 349 9.48 -3.87 -15.93
N LYS A 350 8.51 -4.64 -15.45
CA LYS A 350 7.31 -4.97 -16.20
C LYS A 350 6.35 -3.77 -16.28
N ASP A 351 6.31 -3.14 -17.46
CA ASP A 351 5.42 -2.00 -17.75
C ASP A 351 3.94 -2.46 -17.78
N LYS A 352 3.05 -1.63 -17.23
CA LYS A 352 1.60 -1.87 -17.17
C LYS A 352 0.79 -0.87 -17.99
N GLY A 353 1.38 -0.23 -18.99
CA GLY A 353 0.75 0.83 -19.76
C GLY A 353 1.11 2.23 -19.28
N ASN A 354 2.27 2.40 -18.66
CA ASN A 354 2.74 3.68 -18.12
C ASN A 354 2.78 4.80 -19.17
N ASP A 355 2.36 6.00 -18.75
CA ASP A 355 2.60 7.25 -19.48
C ASP A 355 3.75 8.03 -18.81
N TYR A 356 4.92 7.99 -19.41
CA TYR A 356 6.11 8.67 -18.88
C TYR A 356 6.12 10.19 -19.11
N ASN A 357 5.13 10.76 -19.82
CA ASN A 357 5.00 12.22 -19.93
C ASN A 357 4.85 12.89 -18.58
N GLU A 358 4.25 12.20 -17.59
CA GLU A 358 4.06 12.73 -16.25
C GLU A 358 5.38 13.08 -15.53
N ILE A 359 6.46 12.30 -15.76
CA ILE A 359 7.77 12.55 -15.13
C ILE A 359 8.76 13.28 -16.03
N LYS A 360 8.41 13.54 -17.29
CA LYS A 360 9.31 14.03 -18.31
C LYS A 360 10.05 15.31 -17.91
N GLU A 361 9.33 16.29 -17.41
CA GLU A 361 9.92 17.59 -17.07
C GLU A 361 10.80 17.49 -15.81
N LEU A 362 10.41 16.72 -14.80
CA LEU A 362 11.25 16.46 -13.63
C LEU A 362 12.53 15.70 -13.99
N VAL A 363 12.45 14.75 -14.93
CA VAL A 363 13.63 14.03 -15.42
C VAL A 363 14.61 15.00 -16.07
N LYS A 364 14.15 15.92 -16.92
CA LYS A 364 15.01 16.94 -17.53
C LYS A 364 15.64 17.89 -16.50
N GLU A 365 14.88 18.25 -15.48
CA GLU A 365 15.31 19.20 -14.46
C GLU A 365 16.32 18.60 -13.49
N LYS A 366 16.08 17.36 -13.05
CA LYS A 366 16.77 16.76 -11.90
C LYS A 366 17.71 15.64 -12.25
N CYS A 367 17.51 14.96 -13.40
CA CYS A 367 18.31 13.79 -13.72
C CYS A 367 19.57 14.12 -14.52
N LYS A 368 20.72 13.73 -13.99
CA LYS A 368 22.02 13.72 -14.66
C LYS A 368 22.14 12.53 -15.63
N ALA A 369 21.58 11.38 -15.24
CA ALA A 369 21.57 10.18 -16.04
C ALA A 369 20.35 9.31 -15.73
N LEU A 370 19.98 8.45 -16.67
CA LEU A 370 18.99 7.40 -16.52
C LEU A 370 19.69 6.03 -16.65
N VAL A 371 19.37 5.12 -15.76
CA VAL A 371 19.83 3.72 -15.87
C VAL A 371 18.59 2.85 -15.98
N PHE A 372 18.46 2.17 -17.11
CA PHE A 372 17.33 1.27 -17.34
C PHE A 372 17.62 -0.12 -16.82
N LEU A 373 16.69 -0.68 -16.07
CA LEU A 373 16.79 -1.98 -15.42
C LEU A 373 15.55 -2.83 -15.71
N GLY A 374 15.59 -3.66 -16.73
CA GLY A 374 14.47 -4.51 -17.12
C GLY A 374 14.89 -5.61 -18.08
N ALA A 375 14.03 -6.62 -18.23
CA ALA A 375 14.23 -7.65 -19.25
C ALA A 375 14.04 -7.10 -20.68
N ASP A 376 13.14 -6.11 -20.82
CA ASP A 376 12.88 -5.35 -22.06
C ASP A 376 12.72 -3.87 -21.71
N ASN A 377 13.68 -3.05 -22.15
CA ASN A 377 13.71 -1.61 -21.93
C ASN A 377 13.28 -0.79 -23.16
N LYS A 378 12.78 -1.44 -24.21
CA LYS A 378 12.46 -0.79 -25.49
C LYS A 378 11.53 0.41 -25.31
N LYS A 379 10.47 0.31 -24.51
CA LYS A 379 9.51 1.39 -24.30
C LYS A 379 10.15 2.61 -23.60
N LEU A 380 11.11 2.38 -22.70
CA LEU A 380 11.88 3.45 -22.08
C LEU A 380 12.77 4.17 -23.10
N HIS A 381 13.46 3.40 -23.96
CA HIS A 381 14.25 3.97 -25.07
C HIS A 381 13.36 4.75 -26.03
N ASP A 382 12.23 4.17 -26.48
CA ASP A 382 11.28 4.84 -27.38
C ASP A 382 10.82 6.20 -26.83
N PHE A 383 10.79 6.38 -25.50
CA PHE A 383 10.34 7.60 -24.85
C PHE A 383 11.49 8.56 -24.48
N PHE A 384 12.57 8.07 -23.88
CA PHE A 384 13.62 8.91 -23.30
C PHE A 384 14.79 9.18 -24.24
N ASP A 385 14.98 8.38 -25.29
CA ASP A 385 16.03 8.64 -26.29
C ASP A 385 15.86 10.01 -26.94
N GLY A 386 16.96 10.73 -27.12
CA GLY A 386 16.96 12.04 -27.73
C GLY A 386 16.65 13.21 -26.75
N MET A 387 16.46 12.97 -25.46
CA MET A 387 16.28 14.03 -24.48
C MET A 387 17.58 14.73 -24.07
N GLY A 388 18.74 14.29 -24.56
CA GLY A 388 20.05 14.86 -24.22
C GLY A 388 20.55 14.47 -22.83
N ILE A 389 19.95 13.44 -22.19
CA ILE A 389 20.37 12.88 -20.91
C ILE A 389 21.16 11.60 -21.18
N THR A 390 22.21 11.34 -20.40
CA THR A 390 22.98 10.10 -20.49
C THR A 390 22.09 8.90 -20.10
N ILE A 391 22.01 7.90 -20.98
CA ILE A 391 21.23 6.65 -20.73
C ILE A 391 22.20 5.47 -20.73
N CYS A 392 22.03 4.59 -19.73
CA CYS A 392 22.71 3.31 -19.64
C CYS A 392 21.67 2.20 -19.57
N ASP A 393 21.79 1.19 -20.42
CA ASP A 393 20.87 0.06 -20.49
C ASP A 393 21.43 -1.16 -19.76
N THR A 394 20.66 -1.73 -18.82
CA THR A 394 21.12 -2.86 -17.97
C THR A 394 19.99 -3.90 -17.80
N HIS A 395 20.42 -5.16 -17.56
CA HIS A 395 19.53 -6.30 -17.44
C HIS A 395 19.78 -7.13 -16.16
N SER A 396 20.61 -6.60 -15.25
CA SER A 396 20.81 -7.17 -13.91
C SER A 396 20.99 -6.07 -12.88
N MET A 397 20.65 -6.33 -11.63
CA MET A 397 20.86 -5.36 -10.55
C MET A 397 22.36 -5.06 -10.34
N LYS A 398 23.23 -6.04 -10.58
CA LYS A 398 24.67 -5.84 -10.45
C LYS A 398 25.18 -4.82 -11.47
N ASP A 399 24.90 -5.04 -12.76
CA ASP A 399 25.32 -4.12 -13.83
C ASP A 399 24.71 -2.72 -13.63
N CYS A 400 23.46 -2.68 -13.14
CA CYS A 400 22.77 -1.42 -12.84
C CYS A 400 23.48 -0.62 -11.74
N VAL A 401 23.85 -1.25 -10.64
CA VAL A 401 24.55 -0.58 -9.53
C VAL A 401 25.98 -0.16 -9.96
N GLU A 402 26.69 -0.98 -10.71
CA GLU A 402 28.00 -0.66 -11.27
C GLU A 402 27.90 0.57 -12.22
N ALA A 403 26.96 0.58 -13.15
CA ALA A 403 26.72 1.72 -14.05
C ALA A 403 26.38 3.00 -13.27
N CYS A 404 25.51 2.91 -12.26
CA CYS A 404 25.20 4.06 -11.41
C CYS A 404 26.44 4.59 -10.67
N HIS A 405 27.29 3.69 -10.18
CA HIS A 405 28.52 4.06 -9.47
C HIS A 405 29.53 4.77 -10.38
N GLU A 406 29.67 4.32 -11.63
CA GLU A 406 30.55 4.94 -12.64
C GLU A 406 30.05 6.34 -13.09
N LEU A 407 28.71 6.53 -13.13
CA LEU A 407 28.10 7.78 -13.57
C LEU A 407 28.01 8.85 -12.46
N ALA A 408 28.05 8.42 -11.20
CA ALA A 408 27.83 9.29 -10.05
C ALA A 408 29.09 10.04 -9.63
N GLU A 409 28.91 11.30 -9.18
CA GLU A 409 29.93 12.14 -8.59
C GLU A 409 29.58 12.49 -7.13
N PRO A 410 30.57 12.85 -6.29
CA PRO A 410 30.29 13.27 -4.93
C PRO A 410 29.26 14.43 -4.88
N GLY A 411 28.19 14.25 -4.13
CA GLY A 411 27.05 15.17 -4.06
C GLY A 411 25.81 14.71 -4.81
N ASP A 412 25.94 13.71 -5.69
CA ASP A 412 24.79 13.16 -6.42
C ASP A 412 23.94 12.21 -5.55
N THR A 413 22.73 11.95 -6.02
CA THR A 413 21.85 10.89 -5.50
C THR A 413 21.61 9.83 -6.57
N VAL A 414 21.77 8.55 -6.22
CA VAL A 414 21.30 7.41 -7.01
C VAL A 414 19.95 6.98 -6.43
N LEU A 415 18.89 7.07 -7.25
CA LEU A 415 17.52 6.80 -6.87
C LEU A 415 16.97 5.57 -7.63
N LEU A 416 16.73 4.46 -6.92
CA LEU A 416 15.95 3.34 -7.45
C LEU A 416 14.46 3.65 -7.30
N SER A 417 13.80 4.20 -8.34
CA SER A 417 12.36 4.47 -8.37
C SER A 417 11.78 4.07 -9.73
N PRO A 418 11.53 2.76 -9.91
CA PRO A 418 11.51 2.12 -11.23
C PRO A 418 10.26 2.34 -12.08
N CYS A 419 9.20 2.97 -11.61
CA CYS A 419 7.89 3.15 -12.27
C CYS A 419 7.14 1.84 -12.57
N CYS A 420 7.80 0.70 -12.51
CA CYS A 420 7.32 -0.58 -13.04
C CYS A 420 7.28 -1.67 -11.98
N ALA A 421 6.43 -2.66 -12.19
CA ALA A 421 6.47 -3.89 -11.41
C ALA A 421 7.78 -4.65 -11.65
N SER A 422 8.20 -5.46 -10.68
CA SER A 422 9.53 -6.10 -10.66
C SER A 422 9.57 -7.52 -11.23
N PHE A 423 8.43 -8.08 -11.64
CA PHE A 423 8.26 -9.51 -11.94
C PHE A 423 8.95 -10.01 -13.22
N ASP A 424 9.64 -9.15 -13.94
CA ASP A 424 10.44 -9.51 -15.10
C ASP A 424 11.83 -10.05 -14.74
N LEU A 425 12.51 -9.43 -13.77
CA LEU A 425 13.85 -9.82 -13.32
C LEU A 425 13.90 -10.30 -11.86
N PHE A 426 12.88 -10.02 -11.05
CA PHE A 426 12.87 -10.25 -9.61
C PHE A 426 11.60 -10.99 -9.17
N LYS A 427 11.66 -11.64 -8.01
CA LYS A 427 10.52 -12.35 -7.43
C LYS A 427 9.37 -11.39 -7.03
N ASN A 428 9.74 -10.23 -6.53
CA ASN A 428 8.85 -9.16 -6.08
C ASN A 428 9.65 -7.86 -5.90
N MET A 429 9.01 -6.78 -5.49
CA MET A 429 9.66 -5.48 -5.30
C MET A 429 10.59 -5.47 -4.07
N GLU A 430 10.33 -6.29 -3.08
CA GLU A 430 11.20 -6.47 -1.92
C GLU A 430 12.54 -7.10 -2.33
N ASP A 431 12.50 -8.16 -3.14
CA ASP A 431 13.70 -8.81 -3.68
C ASP A 431 14.54 -7.83 -4.51
N ARG A 432 13.89 -7.01 -5.35
CA ARG A 432 14.56 -5.94 -6.11
C ARG A 432 15.26 -4.93 -5.18
N GLY A 433 14.55 -4.48 -4.14
CA GLY A 433 15.09 -3.52 -3.18
C GLY A 433 16.21 -4.11 -2.32
N GLU A 434 16.11 -5.38 -1.90
CA GLU A 434 17.15 -6.06 -1.13
C GLU A 434 18.44 -6.28 -1.94
N GLN A 435 18.32 -6.70 -3.20
CA GLN A 435 19.47 -6.83 -4.09
C GLN A 435 20.17 -5.49 -4.29
N PHE A 436 19.41 -4.39 -4.49
CA PHE A 436 19.95 -3.05 -4.57
C PHE A 436 20.73 -2.67 -3.30
N LYS A 437 20.10 -2.81 -2.12
CA LYS A 437 20.75 -2.50 -0.83
C LYS A 437 22.04 -3.29 -0.61
N THR A 438 22.01 -4.59 -0.92
CA THR A 438 23.14 -5.47 -0.74
C THR A 438 24.32 -5.06 -1.62
N LEU A 439 24.07 -4.81 -2.90
CA LEU A 439 25.11 -4.43 -3.87
C LEU A 439 25.68 -3.04 -3.58
N VAL A 440 24.84 -2.07 -3.26
CA VAL A 440 25.28 -0.71 -2.90
C VAL A 440 26.15 -0.69 -1.64
N ARG A 441 25.83 -1.52 -0.63
CA ARG A 441 26.66 -1.65 0.58
C ARG A 441 28.00 -2.36 0.34
N SER A 442 28.16 -3.02 -0.79
CA SER A 442 29.40 -3.69 -1.17
C SER A 442 30.33 -2.84 -2.06
N LEU A 443 29.88 -1.64 -2.51
CA LEU A 443 30.72 -0.65 -3.20
C LEU A 443 31.76 -0.04 -2.26
#